data_5f799b36e50908b7aeff237d94e58e54
#
_entry.id   5f799b36e50908b7aeff237d94e58e54
#
_cell.length_a   1.000
_cell.length_b   1.000
_cell.length_c   1.000
_cell.angle_alpha   90.00
_cell.angle_beta   90.00
_cell.angle_gamma   90.00
#
_symmetry.space_group_name_H-M   'P 1'
#
loop_
_entity.id
_entity.type
_entity.pdbx_description
1 polymer ?
#
loop_
_entity_poly.entity_id
_entity_poly.type
_entity_poly.pdbx_seq_one_letter_code
_entity_poly.pdbx_strand_id
1 'polypeptide(L)'
;MPRSSGAGSLANLDLADRNTLASLQRGEDRTALGLAGVAAGQQSWDVFDQAKAEGGTEWRCLAEALYFEARGESLAGQVAVAEVILNRVDAAVFPDTVCGVVHQGAASGKLHGCQFSYNCDGRPEHISETGAFDQVGRVARVMLDGWARTLTDGATYYHTTAVRPRWARKFHETAAIGPHVFYRRPDTIARN
;
A
#
# COMPACT_ATOMS: atom_id res chain seq x y z
N MET A 1 -15.34 -74.57 -16.34
CA MET A 1 -15.24 -73.31 -15.58
C MET A 1 -14.27 -72.41 -16.28
N PRO A 2 -14.71 -71.42 -17.04
CA PRO A 2 -13.77 -70.42 -17.61
C PRO A 2 -13.74 -69.19 -16.77
N ARG A 3 -12.53 -68.69 -16.61
CA ARG A 3 -12.21 -67.40 -16.02
C ARG A 3 -12.42 -66.33 -17.08
N SER A 4 -13.19 -65.24 -16.74
CA SER A 4 -13.28 -64.07 -17.57
C SER A 4 -12.41 -62.97 -16.94
N SER A 5 -11.34 -62.60 -17.63
CA SER A 5 -10.49 -61.45 -17.33
C SER A 5 -11.09 -60.26 -18.07
N GLY A 6 -11.66 -59.31 -17.32
CA GLY A 6 -12.04 -58.01 -17.86
C GLY A 6 -10.90 -57.02 -17.74
N ALA A 7 -10.07 -56.92 -18.76
CA ALA A 7 -9.17 -55.78 -18.90
C ALA A 7 -9.94 -54.63 -19.55
N GLY A 8 -10.39 -53.66 -18.75
CA GLY A 8 -10.98 -52.43 -19.24
C GLY A 8 -9.94 -51.58 -19.96
N SER A 9 -10.09 -51.49 -21.26
CA SER A 9 -9.25 -50.67 -22.13
C SER A 9 -9.50 -49.17 -21.89
N LEU A 10 -8.46 -48.47 -21.48
CA LEU A 10 -8.41 -46.98 -21.37
C LEU A 10 -8.34 -46.28 -22.75
N ALA A 11 -8.76 -46.95 -23.83
CA ALA A 11 -8.55 -46.47 -25.18
C ALA A 11 -9.68 -45.62 -25.78
N ASN A 12 -10.73 -45.27 -25.04
CA ASN A 12 -11.85 -44.46 -25.53
C ASN A 12 -12.10 -43.18 -24.68
N LEU A 13 -11.05 -42.45 -24.37
CA LEU A 13 -11.22 -41.03 -24.03
C LEU A 13 -11.35 -40.27 -25.34
N ASP A 14 -12.48 -39.61 -25.52
CA ASP A 14 -12.81 -38.84 -26.71
C ASP A 14 -11.72 -37.77 -26.95
N LEU A 15 -11.41 -37.53 -28.24
CA LEU A 15 -10.44 -36.49 -28.65
C LEU A 15 -10.81 -35.09 -28.09
N ALA A 16 -12.09 -34.85 -27.82
CA ALA A 16 -12.59 -33.65 -27.17
C ALA A 16 -12.07 -33.51 -25.73
N ASP A 17 -12.09 -34.61 -24.96
CA ASP A 17 -11.61 -34.59 -23.56
C ASP A 17 -10.10 -34.39 -23.46
N ARG A 18 -9.35 -34.89 -24.43
CA ARG A 18 -7.88 -34.69 -24.48
C ARG A 18 -7.50 -33.26 -24.84
N ASN A 19 -8.27 -32.61 -25.71
CA ASN A 19 -8.05 -31.20 -26.04
C ASN A 19 -8.45 -30.29 -24.89
N THR A 20 -9.52 -30.57 -24.15
CA THR A 20 -9.95 -29.80 -22.96
C THR A 20 -8.92 -29.93 -21.86
N LEU A 21 -8.35 -31.11 -21.59
CA LEU A 21 -7.26 -31.26 -20.61
C LEU A 21 -5.98 -30.54 -21.04
N ALA A 22 -5.66 -30.56 -22.33
CA ALA A 22 -4.48 -29.89 -22.87
C ALA A 22 -4.61 -28.35 -22.87
N SER A 23 -5.84 -27.82 -23.04
CA SER A 23 -6.10 -26.36 -22.92
C SER A 23 -6.02 -25.87 -21.45
N LEU A 24 -6.53 -26.68 -20.51
CA LEU A 24 -6.40 -26.41 -19.08
C LEU A 24 -4.92 -26.37 -18.63
N GLN A 25 -4.08 -27.19 -19.22
CA GLN A 25 -2.65 -27.21 -18.95
C GLN A 25 -1.90 -26.01 -19.57
N ARG A 26 -2.42 -25.40 -20.64
CA ARG A 26 -1.83 -24.23 -21.31
C ARG A 26 -2.27 -22.89 -20.75
N GLY A 27 -3.20 -22.86 -19.80
CA GLY A 27 -3.63 -21.61 -19.15
C GLY A 27 -4.53 -20.71 -20.02
N GLU A 28 -5.03 -21.21 -21.15
CA GLU A 28 -5.80 -20.39 -22.12
C GLU A 28 -7.27 -20.20 -21.73
N ASP A 29 -7.82 -20.96 -20.77
CA ASP A 29 -9.23 -20.89 -20.33
C ASP A 29 -9.45 -20.23 -18.96
N ARG A 30 -8.47 -19.47 -18.46
CA ARG A 30 -8.63 -18.79 -17.15
C ARG A 30 -9.63 -17.63 -17.16
N THR A 31 -9.99 -17.14 -18.32
CA THR A 31 -10.94 -16.04 -18.50
C THR A 31 -12.41 -16.46 -18.55
N ALA A 32 -12.70 -17.72 -18.85
CA ALA A 32 -14.08 -18.18 -19.03
C ALA A 32 -14.82 -18.58 -17.75
N LEU A 33 -14.11 -18.83 -16.64
CA LEU A 33 -14.70 -19.32 -15.38
C LEU A 33 -14.84 -18.26 -14.26
N GLY A 34 -14.58 -17.00 -14.52
CA GLY A 34 -14.76 -15.96 -13.49
C GLY A 34 -13.93 -16.17 -12.21
N LEU A 35 -13.06 -17.15 -12.19
CA LEU A 35 -12.08 -17.40 -11.15
C LEU A 35 -10.81 -16.67 -11.55
N ALA A 36 -10.86 -15.32 -11.50
CA ALA A 36 -9.66 -14.56 -11.25
C ALA A 36 -9.17 -14.98 -9.86
N GLY A 37 -8.51 -16.14 -9.81
CA GLY A 37 -7.66 -16.48 -8.70
C GLY A 37 -6.59 -15.41 -8.68
N VAL A 38 -6.77 -14.40 -7.82
CA VAL A 38 -5.71 -13.46 -7.47
C VAL A 38 -4.60 -14.37 -6.94
N ALA A 39 -3.61 -14.63 -7.78
CA ALA A 39 -2.40 -15.28 -7.33
C ALA A 39 -1.90 -14.43 -6.17
N ALA A 40 -1.85 -15.01 -4.99
CA ALA A 40 -1.33 -14.35 -3.80
C ALA A 40 0.05 -13.76 -4.17
N GLY A 41 0.13 -12.43 -4.34
CA GLY A 41 1.41 -11.75 -4.51
C GLY A 41 1.55 -10.67 -5.58
N GLN A 42 0.67 -10.52 -6.56
CA GLN A 42 0.79 -9.42 -7.54
C GLN A 42 -0.45 -8.52 -7.51
N GLN A 43 -0.38 -7.50 -6.68
CA GLN A 43 -1.33 -6.39 -6.74
C GLN A 43 -1.01 -5.54 -7.98
N SER A 44 -2.00 -5.32 -8.87
CA SER A 44 -1.80 -4.45 -10.02
C SER A 44 -1.90 -2.99 -9.61
N TRP A 45 -0.92 -2.18 -10.00
CA TRP A 45 -0.91 -0.73 -9.77
C TRP A 45 -2.08 -0.01 -10.44
N ASP A 46 -2.76 -0.63 -11.41
CA ASP A 46 -3.93 -0.07 -12.08
C ASP A 46 -5.11 0.20 -11.12
N VAL A 47 -5.13 -0.45 -9.95
CA VAL A 47 -6.15 -0.22 -8.92
C VAL A 47 -6.19 1.24 -8.46
N PHE A 48 -5.02 1.93 -8.45
CA PHE A 48 -4.95 3.33 -8.07
C PHE A 48 -5.64 4.26 -9.07
N ASP A 49 -5.62 3.91 -10.36
CA ASP A 49 -6.32 4.67 -11.40
C ASP A 49 -7.83 4.43 -11.37
N GLN A 50 -8.27 3.26 -10.92
CA GLN A 50 -9.68 2.86 -10.85
C GLN A 50 -10.38 3.30 -9.56
N ALA A 51 -9.61 3.58 -8.50
CA ALA A 51 -10.15 3.95 -7.20
C ALA A 51 -10.82 5.33 -7.24
N LYS A 52 -11.82 5.52 -6.37
CA LYS A 52 -12.43 6.83 -6.16
C LYS A 52 -11.72 7.59 -5.03
N ALA A 53 -11.47 8.88 -5.26
CA ALA A 53 -10.87 9.77 -4.26
C ALA A 53 -11.94 10.24 -3.24
N GLU A 54 -12.50 9.31 -2.48
CA GLU A 54 -13.57 9.59 -1.51
C GLU A 54 -13.46 8.69 -0.28
N GLY A 55 -13.93 9.15 0.86
CA GLY A 55 -13.95 8.39 2.10
C GLY A 55 -14.38 9.21 3.31
N GLY A 56 -14.29 8.59 4.49
CA GLY A 56 -14.57 9.23 5.76
C GLY A 56 -13.40 10.06 6.32
N THR A 57 -13.43 10.33 7.61
CA THR A 57 -12.47 11.19 8.30
C THR A 57 -11.02 10.69 8.17
N GLU A 58 -10.77 9.40 8.37
CA GLU A 58 -9.43 8.82 8.27
C GLU A 58 -8.85 8.94 6.85
N TRP A 59 -9.70 8.73 5.83
CA TRP A 59 -9.31 8.96 4.44
C TRP A 59 -8.92 10.43 4.20
N ARG A 60 -9.72 11.36 4.73
CA ARG A 60 -9.45 12.78 4.58
C ARG A 60 -8.11 13.16 5.19
N CYS A 61 -7.83 12.72 6.40
CA CYS A 61 -6.55 12.94 7.07
C CYS A 61 -5.38 12.36 6.25
N LEU A 62 -5.52 11.13 5.72
CA LEU A 62 -4.45 10.53 4.91
C LEU A 62 -4.24 11.27 3.59
N ALA A 63 -5.33 11.61 2.88
CA ALA A 63 -5.26 12.34 1.61
C ALA A 63 -4.61 13.73 1.78
N GLU A 64 -4.95 14.46 2.84
CA GLU A 64 -4.33 15.75 3.16
C GLU A 64 -2.84 15.60 3.47
N ALA A 65 -2.46 14.62 4.29
CA ALA A 65 -1.06 14.36 4.58
C ALA A 65 -0.27 14.04 3.30
N LEU A 66 -0.80 13.18 2.44
CA LEU A 66 -0.18 12.87 1.16
C LEU A 66 -0.09 14.07 0.21
N TYR A 67 -1.10 14.94 0.22
CA TYR A 67 -1.09 16.15 -0.58
C TYR A 67 0.05 17.09 -0.18
N PHE A 68 0.23 17.35 1.10
CA PHE A 68 1.27 18.28 1.57
C PHE A 68 2.67 17.67 1.54
N GLU A 69 2.81 16.37 1.75
CA GLU A 69 4.09 15.69 1.86
C GLU A 69 4.59 15.06 0.54
N ALA A 70 3.69 14.66 -0.36
CA ALA A 70 4.06 13.79 -1.47
C ALA A 70 3.33 14.06 -2.80
N ARG A 71 2.53 15.12 -2.97
CA ARG A 71 1.75 15.33 -4.20
C ARG A 71 2.60 15.45 -5.47
N GLY A 72 3.84 15.88 -5.34
CA GLY A 72 4.79 16.00 -6.45
C GLY A 72 5.62 14.74 -6.73
N GLU A 73 5.41 13.67 -5.94
CA GLU A 73 6.15 12.44 -6.06
C GLU A 73 5.52 11.49 -7.07
N SER A 74 6.29 10.47 -7.48
CA SER A 74 5.75 9.33 -8.22
C SER A 74 4.69 8.59 -7.41
N LEU A 75 3.84 7.80 -8.07
CA LEU A 75 2.85 6.97 -7.38
C LEU A 75 3.50 6.09 -6.28
N ALA A 76 4.66 5.48 -6.58
CA ALA A 76 5.40 4.70 -5.59
C ALA A 76 5.88 5.55 -4.40
N GLY A 77 6.27 6.80 -4.61
CA GLY A 77 6.63 7.74 -3.54
C GLY A 77 5.44 8.09 -2.65
N GLN A 78 4.28 8.34 -3.26
CA GLN A 78 3.03 8.61 -2.53
C GLN A 78 2.59 7.41 -1.69
N VAL A 79 2.64 6.20 -2.25
CA VAL A 79 2.34 4.94 -1.55
C VAL A 79 3.32 4.73 -0.41
N ALA A 80 4.60 4.97 -0.60
CA ALA A 80 5.62 4.82 0.44
C ALA A 80 5.40 5.76 1.64
N VAL A 81 4.99 7.02 1.40
CA VAL A 81 4.63 7.94 2.49
C VAL A 81 3.36 7.46 3.21
N ALA A 82 2.35 6.96 2.46
CA ALA A 82 1.15 6.37 3.05
C ALA A 82 1.48 5.14 3.92
N GLU A 83 2.40 4.27 3.47
CA GLU A 83 2.88 3.13 4.27
C GLU A 83 3.44 3.59 5.62
N VAL A 84 4.28 4.64 5.64
CA VAL A 84 4.83 5.16 6.90
C VAL A 84 3.74 5.60 7.86
N ILE A 85 2.72 6.30 7.37
CA ILE A 85 1.59 6.75 8.21
C ILE A 85 0.85 5.53 8.79
N LEU A 86 0.53 4.54 7.96
CA LEU A 86 -0.19 3.34 8.38
C LEU A 86 0.67 2.43 9.27
N ASN A 87 1.98 2.34 9.03
CA ASN A 87 2.91 1.64 9.91
C ASN A 87 2.98 2.27 11.30
N ARG A 88 2.86 3.61 11.39
CA ARG A 88 2.75 4.29 12.69
C ARG A 88 1.46 3.97 13.40
N VAL A 89 0.33 3.92 12.68
CA VAL A 89 -0.96 3.51 13.26
C VAL A 89 -0.86 2.14 13.91
N ASP A 90 -0.15 1.21 13.29
CA ASP A 90 0.03 -0.16 13.81
C ASP A 90 1.04 -0.24 14.97
N ALA A 91 1.93 0.74 15.10
CA ALA A 91 2.97 0.71 16.11
C ALA A 91 2.51 1.33 17.44
N ALA A 92 2.72 0.60 18.55
CA ALA A 92 2.22 0.98 19.87
C ALA A 92 2.73 2.33 20.41
N VAL A 93 3.83 2.83 19.86
CA VAL A 93 4.45 4.11 20.29
C VAL A 93 3.87 5.34 19.60
N PHE A 94 2.96 5.15 18.66
CA PHE A 94 2.26 6.22 17.95
C PHE A 94 0.75 6.17 18.22
N PRO A 95 -0.01 7.21 17.85
CA PRO A 95 -1.48 7.17 17.88
C PRO A 95 -2.01 6.00 17.03
N ASP A 96 -3.19 5.47 17.40
CA ASP A 96 -3.82 4.29 16.80
C ASP A 96 -4.83 4.63 15.68
N THR A 97 -4.87 5.87 15.23
CA THR A 97 -5.70 6.34 14.11
C THR A 97 -4.84 7.15 13.13
N VAL A 98 -5.25 7.18 11.87
CA VAL A 98 -4.55 7.99 10.85
C VAL A 98 -4.59 9.46 11.22
N CYS A 99 -5.75 9.98 11.60
CA CYS A 99 -5.88 11.38 12.02
C CYS A 99 -5.02 11.67 13.25
N GLY A 100 -4.94 10.75 14.21
CA GLY A 100 -4.06 10.87 15.37
C GLY A 100 -2.59 10.96 15.00
N VAL A 101 -2.12 10.13 14.07
CA VAL A 101 -0.75 10.15 13.56
C VAL A 101 -0.48 11.45 12.78
N VAL A 102 -1.40 11.84 11.90
CA VAL A 102 -1.25 13.02 11.04
C VAL A 102 -1.20 14.32 11.87
N HIS A 103 -2.06 14.44 12.88
CA HIS A 103 -2.12 15.64 13.73
C HIS A 103 -1.24 15.55 14.99
N GLN A 104 -0.34 14.56 15.08
CA GLN A 104 0.52 14.39 16.25
C GLN A 104 1.38 15.64 16.49
N GLY A 105 1.24 16.23 17.66
CA GLY A 105 1.95 17.45 18.06
C GLY A 105 1.19 18.75 17.76
N ALA A 106 0.15 18.76 16.92
CA ALA A 106 -0.60 19.97 16.57
C ALA A 106 -1.23 20.67 17.80
N ALA A 107 -1.79 19.89 18.72
CA ALA A 107 -2.37 20.44 19.96
C ALA A 107 -1.35 21.13 20.89
N SER A 108 -0.05 20.97 20.67
CA SER A 108 0.98 21.59 21.49
C SER A 108 1.08 23.11 21.30
N GLY A 109 0.54 23.66 20.21
CA GLY A 109 0.64 25.06 19.81
C GLY A 109 2.08 25.54 19.51
N LYS A 110 3.05 24.60 19.47
CA LYS A 110 4.45 24.95 19.18
C LYS A 110 4.66 25.02 17.68
N LEU A 111 5.12 26.15 17.19
CA LEU A 111 5.55 26.28 15.79
C LEU A 111 6.62 25.23 15.47
N HIS A 112 6.44 24.50 14.37
CA HIS A 112 7.30 23.38 13.95
C HIS A 112 7.40 22.21 14.96
N GLY A 113 6.43 22.07 15.88
CA GLY A 113 6.36 20.97 16.85
C GLY A 113 5.58 19.76 16.37
N CYS A 114 4.99 19.81 15.16
CA CYS A 114 4.16 18.78 14.60
C CYS A 114 4.99 17.67 13.91
N GLN A 115 4.42 16.47 13.89
CA GLN A 115 5.00 15.36 13.15
C GLN A 115 5.03 15.63 11.64
N PHE A 116 3.97 16.26 11.13
CA PHE A 116 3.87 16.77 9.77
C PHE A 116 3.86 18.30 9.83
N SER A 117 4.86 18.94 9.24
CA SER A 117 5.17 20.35 9.46
C SER A 117 4.06 21.30 9.04
N TYR A 118 3.30 20.93 8.01
CA TYR A 118 2.20 21.74 7.50
C TYR A 118 1.12 22.01 8.58
N ASN A 119 0.90 21.06 9.52
CA ASN A 119 -0.09 21.23 10.60
C ASN A 119 0.27 22.35 11.60
N CYS A 120 1.49 22.90 11.57
CA CYS A 120 1.92 23.93 12.52
C CYS A 120 3.06 24.82 11.98
N ASP A 121 3.05 25.11 10.69
CA ASP A 121 3.94 26.09 10.05
C ASP A 121 3.36 27.53 10.09
N GLY A 122 2.16 27.67 10.64
CA GLY A 122 1.44 28.94 10.76
C GLY A 122 0.75 29.40 9.48
N ARG A 123 0.64 28.56 8.49
CA ARG A 123 -0.07 28.81 7.23
C ARG A 123 -1.39 28.05 7.20
N PRO A 124 -2.44 28.58 6.55
CA PRO A 124 -3.66 27.81 6.35
C PRO A 124 -3.42 26.65 5.37
N GLU A 125 -3.94 25.48 5.69
CA GLU A 125 -3.91 24.28 4.83
C GLU A 125 -4.85 24.48 3.64
N HIS A 126 -4.32 24.96 2.53
CA HIS A 126 -5.12 25.23 1.32
C HIS A 126 -4.79 24.24 0.22
N ILE A 127 -5.80 23.47 -0.20
CA ILE A 127 -5.70 22.54 -1.33
C ILE A 127 -6.08 23.30 -2.60
N SER A 128 -5.07 23.76 -3.34
CA SER A 128 -5.26 24.53 -4.58
C SER A 128 -5.19 23.65 -5.84
N GLU A 129 -4.46 22.53 -5.77
CA GLU A 129 -4.25 21.61 -6.90
C GLU A 129 -5.23 20.44 -6.81
N THR A 130 -6.48 20.64 -7.27
CA THR A 130 -7.56 19.64 -7.13
C THR A 130 -7.23 18.31 -7.82
N GLY A 131 -6.56 18.34 -8.98
CA GLY A 131 -6.13 17.10 -9.67
C GLY A 131 -5.08 16.31 -8.88
N ALA A 132 -4.13 17.01 -8.25
CA ALA A 132 -3.16 16.36 -7.39
C ALA A 132 -3.84 15.80 -6.12
N PHE A 133 -4.81 16.52 -5.56
CA PHE A 133 -5.58 16.03 -4.42
C PHE A 133 -6.42 14.79 -4.78
N ASP A 134 -7.04 14.77 -5.96
CA ASP A 134 -7.76 13.59 -6.46
C ASP A 134 -6.82 12.37 -6.57
N GLN A 135 -5.63 12.56 -7.14
CA GLN A 135 -4.64 11.48 -7.25
C GLN A 135 -4.24 10.92 -5.88
N VAL A 136 -3.81 11.77 -4.94
CA VAL A 136 -3.43 11.29 -3.60
C VAL A 136 -4.61 10.77 -2.80
N GLY A 137 -5.83 11.25 -3.09
CA GLY A 137 -7.07 10.72 -2.52
C GLY A 137 -7.35 9.28 -2.96
N ARG A 138 -7.07 8.94 -4.22
CA ARG A 138 -7.13 7.55 -4.72
C ARG A 138 -6.09 6.68 -4.02
N VAL A 139 -4.87 7.19 -3.86
CA VAL A 139 -3.84 6.49 -3.09
C VAL A 139 -4.32 6.23 -1.66
N ALA A 140 -4.83 7.26 -0.98
CA ALA A 140 -5.35 7.10 0.38
C ALA A 140 -6.47 6.05 0.46
N ARG A 141 -7.37 6.00 -0.53
CA ARG A 141 -8.45 5.01 -0.59
C ARG A 141 -7.93 3.59 -0.67
N VAL A 142 -7.05 3.32 -1.66
CA VAL A 142 -6.49 1.99 -1.90
C VAL A 142 -5.67 1.51 -0.70
N MET A 143 -4.89 2.40 -0.09
CA MET A 143 -4.08 2.07 1.08
C MET A 143 -4.94 1.72 2.30
N LEU A 144 -6.04 2.44 2.53
CA LEU A 144 -6.98 2.15 3.61
C LEU A 144 -7.82 0.90 3.34
N ASP A 145 -8.01 0.53 2.07
CA ASP A 145 -8.67 -0.73 1.69
C ASP A 145 -7.77 -1.96 1.85
N GLY A 146 -6.55 -1.78 2.34
CA GLY A 146 -5.66 -2.88 2.70
C GLY A 146 -4.64 -3.26 1.61
N TRP A 147 -4.22 -2.32 0.76
CA TRP A 147 -3.07 -2.54 -0.12
C TRP A 147 -1.84 -2.98 0.68
N ALA A 148 -1.13 -3.99 0.18
CA ALA A 148 0.04 -4.53 0.88
C ALA A 148 1.17 -3.50 0.98
N ARG A 149 1.66 -3.30 2.18
CA ARG A 149 2.74 -2.35 2.51
C ARG A 149 4.09 -3.05 2.39
N THR A 150 4.65 -3.04 1.18
CA THR A 150 5.88 -3.76 0.85
C THR A 150 7.03 -2.87 0.37
N LEU A 151 6.78 -1.57 0.20
CA LEU A 151 7.78 -0.67 -0.36
C LEU A 151 8.80 -0.20 0.67
N THR A 152 8.39 -0.03 1.92
CA THR A 152 9.20 0.63 2.96
C THR A 152 9.70 -0.30 4.06
N ASP A 153 9.42 -1.61 3.96
CA ASP A 153 9.81 -2.63 4.96
C ASP A 153 9.52 -2.20 6.41
N GLY A 154 8.30 -1.73 6.66
CA GLY A 154 7.85 -1.33 7.99
C GLY A 154 8.45 -0.01 8.50
N ALA A 155 8.92 0.86 7.62
CA ALA A 155 9.44 2.17 8.01
C ALA A 155 8.37 2.99 8.75
N THR A 156 8.80 3.70 9.78
CA THR A 156 8.00 4.64 10.55
C THR A 156 8.58 6.06 10.53
N TYR A 157 9.72 6.25 9.87
CA TYR A 157 10.40 7.53 9.69
C TYR A 157 10.87 7.69 8.25
N TYR A 158 10.91 8.91 7.76
CA TYR A 158 11.53 9.26 6.50
C TYR A 158 12.06 10.71 6.55
N HIS A 159 12.96 11.02 5.64
CA HIS A 159 13.39 12.37 5.34
C HIS A 159 13.75 12.49 3.86
N THR A 160 13.77 13.70 3.34
CA THR A 160 14.27 13.94 1.98
C THR A 160 15.79 13.91 1.94
N THR A 161 16.38 13.53 0.81
CA THR A 161 17.84 13.54 0.61
C THR A 161 18.48 14.92 0.80
N ALA A 162 17.68 16.00 0.80
CA ALA A 162 18.14 17.36 1.03
C ALA A 162 18.56 17.64 2.50
N VAL A 163 18.15 16.79 3.45
CA VAL A 163 18.44 16.94 4.87
C VAL A 163 19.11 15.69 5.44
N ARG A 164 19.84 15.82 6.55
CA ARG A 164 20.47 14.70 7.25
C ARG A 164 20.22 14.80 8.76
N PRO A 165 19.03 14.36 9.22
CA PRO A 165 18.70 14.44 10.63
C PRO A 165 19.57 13.50 11.47
N ARG A 166 19.85 13.90 12.73
CA ARG A 166 20.74 13.14 13.62
C ARG A 166 20.24 11.72 13.90
N TRP A 167 18.91 11.52 13.91
CA TRP A 167 18.30 10.22 14.17
C TRP A 167 18.54 9.23 13.02
N ALA A 168 18.65 9.70 11.76
CA ALA A 168 18.89 8.82 10.60
C ALA A 168 20.15 7.96 10.75
N ARG A 169 21.17 8.43 11.50
CA ARG A 169 22.37 7.63 11.78
C ARG A 169 22.19 6.52 12.80
N LYS A 170 21.05 6.51 13.51
CA LYS A 170 20.75 5.54 14.57
C LYS A 170 19.66 4.53 14.16
N PHE A 171 18.89 4.86 13.14
CA PHE A 171 17.80 4.04 12.67
C PHE A 171 18.25 3.18 11.49
N HIS A 172 17.60 2.05 11.31
CA HIS A 172 17.85 1.17 10.17
C HIS A 172 17.21 1.76 8.92
N GLU A 173 18.02 2.05 7.90
CA GLU A 173 17.53 2.44 6.58
C GLU A 173 16.91 1.22 5.90
N THR A 174 15.68 1.36 5.39
CA THR A 174 14.89 0.26 4.84
C THR A 174 14.66 0.41 3.35
N ALA A 175 14.52 1.64 2.85
CA ALA A 175 14.28 1.93 1.44
C ALA A 175 14.72 3.35 1.06
N ALA A 176 14.96 3.57 -0.25
CA ALA A 176 15.08 4.89 -0.85
C ALA A 176 14.18 4.95 -2.08
N ILE A 177 13.21 5.86 -2.10
CA ILE A 177 12.19 5.98 -3.17
C ILE A 177 12.03 7.46 -3.51
N GLY A 178 12.34 7.82 -4.76
CA GLY A 178 12.37 9.21 -5.17
C GLY A 178 13.36 10.02 -4.32
N PRO A 179 12.98 11.20 -3.83
CA PRO A 179 13.83 12.01 -2.96
C PRO A 179 13.78 11.59 -1.49
N HIS A 180 13.01 10.56 -1.13
CA HIS A 180 12.82 10.14 0.25
C HIS A 180 13.66 8.91 0.61
N VAL A 181 14.24 8.94 1.82
CA VAL A 181 14.92 7.82 2.45
C VAL A 181 14.13 7.41 3.69
N PHE A 182 13.83 6.11 3.79
CA PHE A 182 12.91 5.53 4.77
C PHE A 182 13.67 4.75 5.84
N TYR A 183 13.17 4.79 7.08
CA TYR A 183 13.84 4.20 8.23
C TYR A 183 12.86 3.53 9.18
N ARG A 184 13.32 2.44 9.78
CA ARG A 184 12.65 1.74 10.86
C ARG A 184 13.38 2.00 12.18
N ARG A 185 12.65 2.41 13.19
CA ARG A 185 13.16 2.57 14.54
C ARG A 185 13.31 1.20 15.19
N PRO A 186 14.44 0.88 15.87
CA PRO A 186 14.70 -0.46 16.42
C PRO A 186 13.67 -0.94 17.45
N ASP A 187 13.04 -0.01 18.15
CA ASP A 187 12.07 -0.25 19.23
C ASP A 187 10.61 -0.09 18.80
N THR A 188 10.34 -0.04 17.50
CA THR A 188 8.97 -0.01 16.98
C THR A 188 8.39 -1.42 16.99
N ILE A 189 7.44 -1.69 17.89
CA ILE A 189 6.74 -2.98 18.02
C ILE A 189 5.33 -2.80 17.48
N ALA A 190 4.88 -3.73 16.61
CA ALA A 190 3.50 -3.74 16.11
C ALA A 190 2.49 -3.97 17.27
N ARG A 191 1.29 -3.41 17.14
CA ARG A 191 0.17 -3.72 18.04
C ARG A 191 -0.33 -5.12 17.69
N ASN A 192 -0.51 -5.97 18.69
CA ASN A 192 -1.17 -7.28 18.55
C ASN A 192 -2.67 -7.11 18.62
#